data_084fcaf5a5dc317caaaf4218eaa1e747
#
_entry.id   084fcaf5a5dc317caaaf4218eaa1e747
#
_cell.length_a   1.000
_cell.length_b   1.000
_cell.length_c   1.000
_cell.angle_alpha   90.00
_cell.angle_beta   90.00
_cell.angle_gamma   90.00
#
_symmetry.space_group_name_H-M   'P 1'
#
loop_
_entity.id
_entity.type
_entity.pdbx_description
1 polymer ?
#
loop_
_entity_poly.entity_id
_entity_poly.type
_entity_poly.pdbx_seq_one_letter_code
_entity_poly.pdbx_strand_id
1 'polypeptide(L)'
;MTTTATDTTNTTDRTLLILIAGPYLSGTDGDPQRIAANMARMEATALPLYERGHLAMIGEWVALPIIHAAGGREHGDAVFHQYQYPVAQRLLSRCDAVLRIPGESRGADQDVARARARGLPVYERIEDVPVKV
;
A
#
# COMPACT_ATOMS: atom_id res chain seq x y z
N MET A 1 -14.71 24.10 18.72
CA MET A 1 -14.23 23.66 18.29
C MET A 1 -13.80 23.06 18.33
N THR A 2 -13.61 22.88 18.30
CA THR A 2 -13.08 22.31 18.23
C THR A 2 -12.37 22.08 17.77
N THR A 3 -12.15 22.08 17.73
CA THR A 3 -11.46 21.71 17.16
C THR A 3 -11.05 20.87 16.81
N THR A 4 -11.73 20.42 16.94
CA THR A 4 -11.23 19.66 16.37
C THR A 4 -10.25 19.87 15.80
N ALA A 5 -10.13 20.03 16.43
CA ALA A 5 -9.21 20.60 15.75
C ALA A 5 -8.45 19.82 14.88
N THR A 6 -8.71 20.10 13.82
CA THR A 6 -7.80 19.77 12.80
C THR A 6 -6.44 20.16 13.29
N ASP A 7 -5.58 19.21 13.43
CA ASP A 7 -4.22 19.51 13.74
C ASP A 7 -3.64 20.30 12.58
N THR A 8 -3.58 21.61 12.75
CA THR A 8 -3.09 22.49 11.69
C THR A 8 -1.59 22.32 11.46
N THR A 9 -0.88 21.57 12.34
CA THR A 9 0.54 21.29 12.16
C THR A 9 0.79 20.07 11.28
N ASN A 10 -0.23 19.19 11.09
CA ASN A 10 -0.06 17.99 10.28
C ASN A 10 -0.66 18.21 8.89
N THR A 11 0.00 19.09 8.14
CA THR A 11 -0.44 19.44 6.79
C THR A 11 0.74 19.38 5.83
N THR A 12 0.44 19.33 4.54
CA THR A 12 1.42 19.37 3.47
C THR A 12 0.83 20.16 2.31
N ASP A 13 1.66 20.80 1.50
CA ASP A 13 1.23 21.49 0.29
C ASP A 13 1.31 20.58 -0.95
N ARG A 14 1.66 19.31 -0.78
CA ARG A 14 1.84 18.37 -1.88
C ARG A 14 0.79 17.28 -1.85
N THR A 15 0.36 16.84 -3.05
CA THR A 15 -0.35 15.58 -3.20
C THR A 15 0.68 14.45 -3.11
N LEU A 16 0.48 13.52 -2.19
CA LEU A 16 1.38 12.39 -2.01
C LEU A 16 0.83 11.18 -2.76
N LEU A 17 1.72 10.43 -3.38
CA LEU A 17 1.42 9.09 -3.86
C LEU A 17 1.87 8.11 -2.79
N ILE A 18 0.93 7.38 -2.19
CA ILE A 18 1.17 6.58 -1.00
C ILE A 18 1.03 5.11 -1.35
N LEU A 19 2.11 4.35 -1.18
CA LEU A 19 2.07 2.90 -1.37
C LEU A 19 1.38 2.26 -0.18
N ILE A 20 0.34 1.47 -0.45
CA ILE A 20 -0.39 0.75 0.58
C ILE A 20 0.27 -0.61 0.74
N ALA A 21 0.90 -0.84 1.89
CA ALA A 21 1.63 -2.07 2.18
C ALA A 21 0.84 -2.88 3.21
N GLY A 22 0.37 -4.05 2.83
CA GLY A 22 -0.42 -4.88 3.72
C GLY A 22 -0.51 -6.32 3.23
N PRO A 23 -1.15 -7.20 4.01
CA PRO A 23 -1.31 -8.58 3.60
C PRO A 23 -2.14 -8.71 2.32
N TYR A 24 -1.66 -9.54 1.40
CA TYR A 24 -2.40 -9.96 0.22
C TYR A 24 -2.62 -11.48 0.27
N LEU A 25 -1.54 -12.25 0.17
CA LEU A 25 -1.62 -13.71 0.24
C LEU A 25 -1.45 -14.25 1.66
N SER A 26 -0.86 -13.47 2.56
CA SER A 26 -0.58 -13.93 3.94
C SER A 26 -1.86 -14.31 4.67
N GLY A 27 -1.84 -15.47 5.31
CA GLY A 27 -2.95 -15.94 6.13
C GLY A 27 -4.16 -16.41 5.34
N THR A 28 -4.05 -16.58 4.01
CA THR A 28 -5.20 -16.92 3.18
C THR A 28 -5.26 -18.40 2.79
N ASP A 29 -4.14 -19.13 2.91
CA ASP A 29 -4.03 -20.53 2.44
C ASP A 29 -4.50 -20.69 0.98
N GLY A 30 -4.34 -19.65 0.16
CA GLY A 30 -4.77 -19.66 -1.23
C GLY A 30 -6.29 -19.53 -1.42
N ASP A 31 -7.04 -19.27 -0.36
CA ASP A 31 -8.50 -19.13 -0.45
C ASP A 31 -8.84 -17.81 -1.15
N PRO A 32 -9.53 -17.87 -2.32
CA PRO A 32 -9.85 -16.66 -3.07
C PRO A 32 -10.68 -15.64 -2.29
N GLN A 33 -11.55 -16.08 -1.39
CA GLN A 33 -12.37 -15.16 -0.61
C GLN A 33 -11.52 -14.40 0.42
N ARG A 34 -10.55 -15.07 1.02
CA ARG A 34 -9.64 -14.42 1.97
C ARG A 34 -8.69 -13.48 1.28
N ILE A 35 -8.21 -13.85 0.09
CA ILE A 35 -7.38 -12.97 -0.74
C ILE A 35 -8.16 -11.71 -1.11
N ALA A 36 -9.41 -11.87 -1.54
CA ALA A 36 -10.28 -10.74 -1.88
C ALA A 36 -10.53 -9.85 -0.66
N ALA A 37 -10.69 -10.43 0.53
CA ALA A 37 -10.88 -9.66 1.76
C ALA A 37 -9.63 -8.85 2.11
N ASN A 38 -8.43 -9.41 1.90
CA ASN A 38 -7.19 -8.68 2.10
C ASN A 38 -7.08 -7.51 1.12
N MET A 39 -7.39 -7.74 -0.16
CA MET A 39 -7.39 -6.68 -1.16
C MET A 39 -8.39 -5.58 -0.80
N ALA A 40 -9.59 -5.97 -0.36
CA ALA A 40 -10.62 -4.99 0.01
C ALA A 40 -10.16 -4.10 1.17
N ARG A 41 -9.41 -4.64 2.14
CA ARG A 41 -8.88 -3.82 3.23
C ARG A 41 -7.87 -2.79 2.74
N MET A 42 -7.03 -3.17 1.79
CA MET A 42 -6.10 -2.20 1.18
C MET A 42 -6.85 -1.15 0.36
N GLU A 43 -7.83 -1.59 -0.42
CA GLU A 43 -8.60 -0.68 -1.27
C GLU A 43 -9.48 0.28 -0.47
N ALA A 44 -9.86 -0.10 0.75
CA ALA A 44 -10.64 0.76 1.62
C ALA A 44 -9.89 2.04 2.04
N THR A 45 -8.58 2.09 1.86
CA THR A 45 -7.80 3.30 2.16
C THR A 45 -7.89 4.35 1.06
N ALA A 46 -8.34 3.97 -0.14
CA ALA A 46 -8.25 4.85 -1.31
C ALA A 46 -9.10 6.12 -1.15
N LEU A 47 -10.35 5.99 -0.73
CA LEU A 47 -11.21 7.16 -0.58
C LEU A 47 -10.77 8.06 0.57
N PRO A 48 -10.51 7.54 1.79
CA PRO A 48 -10.01 8.42 2.86
C PRO A 48 -8.73 9.17 2.50
N LEU A 49 -7.80 8.53 1.78
CA LEU A 49 -6.58 9.22 1.35
C LEU A 49 -6.87 10.26 0.28
N TYR A 50 -7.79 9.98 -0.64
CA TYR A 50 -8.21 10.96 -1.63
C TYR A 50 -8.82 12.19 -0.95
N GLU A 51 -9.64 11.98 0.06
CA GLU A 51 -10.27 13.08 0.80
C GLU A 51 -9.25 13.93 1.55
N ARG A 52 -8.09 13.37 1.88
CA ARG A 52 -6.99 14.11 2.48
C ARG A 52 -6.10 14.79 1.42
N GLY A 53 -6.41 14.63 0.14
CA GLY A 53 -5.68 15.27 -0.95
C GLY A 53 -4.62 14.41 -1.61
N HIS A 54 -4.64 13.10 -1.37
CA HIS A 54 -3.59 12.18 -1.83
C HIS A 54 -4.14 11.07 -2.72
N LEU A 55 -3.24 10.22 -3.21
CA LEU A 55 -3.60 9.05 -4.00
C LEU A 55 -2.98 7.80 -3.38
N ALA A 56 -3.78 6.75 -3.29
CA ALA A 56 -3.31 5.42 -2.88
C ALA A 56 -2.82 4.65 -4.09
N MET A 57 -1.76 3.85 -3.89
CA MET A 57 -1.26 2.91 -4.90
C MET A 57 -1.09 1.56 -4.23
N ILE A 58 -1.71 0.54 -4.79
CA ILE A 58 -1.57 -0.84 -4.33
C ILE A 58 -0.72 -1.60 -5.33
N GLY A 59 0.31 -2.28 -4.84
CA GLY A 59 1.26 -2.97 -5.71
C GLY A 59 0.60 -4.00 -6.61
N GLU A 60 -0.38 -4.73 -6.09
CA GLU A 60 -1.10 -5.75 -6.84
C GLU A 60 -1.86 -5.19 -8.03
N TRP A 61 -2.31 -3.93 -7.99
CA TRP A 61 -2.95 -3.31 -9.15
C TRP A 61 -2.05 -3.29 -10.38
N VAL A 62 -0.75 -3.16 -10.17
CA VAL A 62 0.24 -3.14 -11.25
C VAL A 62 0.81 -4.52 -11.48
N ALA A 63 1.08 -5.27 -10.43
CA ALA A 63 1.74 -6.58 -10.54
C ALA A 63 0.84 -7.64 -11.18
N LEU A 64 -0.45 -7.69 -10.85
CA LEU A 64 -1.32 -8.76 -11.33
C LEU A 64 -1.46 -8.78 -12.87
N PRO A 65 -1.66 -7.67 -13.56
CA PRO A 65 -1.67 -7.70 -15.03
C PRO A 65 -0.36 -8.20 -15.62
N ILE A 66 0.77 -7.84 -15.02
CA ILE A 66 2.08 -8.31 -15.48
C ILE A 66 2.21 -9.82 -15.27
N ILE A 67 1.82 -10.29 -14.10
CA ILE A 67 1.88 -11.71 -13.74
C ILE A 67 1.00 -12.53 -14.69
N HIS A 68 -0.24 -12.09 -14.95
CA HIS A 68 -1.14 -12.78 -15.85
C HIS A 68 -0.58 -12.82 -17.27
N ALA A 69 -0.03 -11.71 -17.76
CA ALA A 69 0.56 -11.65 -19.09
C ALA A 69 1.79 -12.57 -19.20
N ALA A 70 2.51 -12.78 -18.11
CA ALA A 70 3.67 -13.66 -18.07
C ALA A 70 3.29 -15.14 -17.88
N GLY A 71 2.02 -15.46 -17.82
CA GLY A 71 1.53 -16.83 -17.73
C GLY A 71 1.20 -17.31 -16.33
N GLY A 72 1.24 -16.44 -15.34
CA GLY A 72 0.82 -16.79 -13.97
C GLY A 72 -0.68 -17.05 -13.91
N ARG A 73 -1.09 -18.11 -13.23
CA ARG A 73 -2.49 -18.52 -13.19
C ARG A 73 -3.03 -18.65 -11.78
N GLU A 74 -2.16 -18.93 -10.81
CA GLU A 74 -2.54 -19.15 -9.43
C GLU A 74 -1.80 -18.19 -8.53
N HIS A 75 -2.49 -17.72 -7.50
CA HIS A 75 -1.88 -16.84 -6.52
C HIS A 75 -0.73 -17.56 -5.83
N GLY A 76 0.40 -16.90 -5.75
CA GLY A 76 1.57 -17.44 -5.05
C GLY A 76 2.38 -18.44 -5.87
N ASP A 77 2.11 -18.62 -7.17
CA ASP A 77 2.92 -19.48 -8.01
C ASP A 77 4.30 -18.83 -8.29
N ALA A 78 5.16 -19.58 -9.02
CA ALA A 78 6.51 -19.10 -9.30
C ALA A 78 6.50 -17.81 -10.12
N VAL A 79 5.56 -17.65 -11.04
CA VAL A 79 5.45 -16.44 -11.85
C VAL A 79 5.04 -15.25 -10.96
N PHE A 80 4.11 -15.48 -10.03
CA PHE A 80 3.72 -14.46 -9.08
C PHE A 80 4.93 -13.93 -8.31
N HIS A 81 5.72 -14.84 -7.73
CA HIS A 81 6.89 -14.45 -6.94
C HIS A 81 7.97 -13.77 -7.78
N GLN A 82 8.09 -14.15 -9.05
CA GLN A 82 9.07 -13.56 -9.94
C GLN A 82 8.84 -12.08 -10.17
N TYR A 83 7.58 -11.62 -10.20
CA TYR A 83 7.24 -10.26 -10.57
C TYR A 83 6.77 -9.40 -9.40
N GLN A 84 6.19 -10.01 -8.35
CA GLN A 84 5.57 -9.25 -7.26
C GLN A 84 6.57 -8.31 -6.58
N TYR A 85 7.73 -8.82 -6.18
CA TYR A 85 8.70 -8.02 -5.45
C TYR A 85 9.37 -6.96 -6.31
N PRO A 86 9.83 -7.26 -7.54
CA PRO A 86 10.39 -6.20 -8.39
C PRO A 86 9.38 -5.09 -8.71
N VAL A 87 8.11 -5.42 -8.90
CA VAL A 87 7.07 -4.41 -9.13
C VAL A 87 6.93 -3.52 -7.91
N ALA A 88 6.86 -4.10 -6.71
CA ALA A 88 6.76 -3.33 -5.48
C ALA A 88 7.96 -2.39 -5.31
N GLN A 89 9.17 -2.85 -5.61
CA GLN A 89 10.35 -2.02 -5.54
C GLN A 89 10.30 -0.85 -6.52
N ARG A 90 9.88 -1.10 -7.76
CA ARG A 90 9.78 -0.06 -8.77
C ARG A 90 8.72 0.97 -8.39
N LEU A 91 7.58 0.51 -7.87
CA LEU A 91 6.54 1.42 -7.40
C LEU A 91 7.03 2.28 -6.25
N LEU A 92 7.72 1.67 -5.28
CA LEU A 92 8.22 2.42 -4.13
C LEU A 92 9.17 3.53 -4.56
N SER A 93 9.93 3.31 -5.65
CA SER A 93 10.84 4.34 -6.16
C SER A 93 10.11 5.58 -6.68
N ARG A 94 8.81 5.50 -6.90
CA ARG A 94 7.97 6.60 -7.38
C ARG A 94 7.00 7.13 -6.33
N CYS A 95 6.91 6.43 -5.18
CA CYS A 95 5.98 6.83 -4.13
C CYS A 95 6.64 7.83 -3.18
N ASP A 96 5.80 8.62 -2.53
CA ASP A 96 6.23 9.64 -1.58
C ASP A 96 6.19 9.14 -0.14
N ALA A 97 5.45 8.07 0.13
CA ALA A 97 5.24 7.55 1.47
C ALA A 97 4.67 6.15 1.41
N VAL A 98 4.62 5.49 2.55
CA VAL A 98 4.01 4.17 2.70
C VAL A 98 2.98 4.24 3.82
N LEU A 99 1.82 3.62 3.60
CA LEU A 99 0.84 3.34 4.66
C LEU A 99 0.83 1.84 4.91
N ARG A 100 1.21 1.44 6.11
CA ARG A 100 1.27 0.03 6.52
C ARG A 100 -0.06 -0.38 7.11
N ILE A 101 -0.76 -1.30 6.43
CA ILE A 101 -1.99 -1.90 6.94
C ILE A 101 -1.61 -3.01 7.91
N PRO A 102 -2.29 -3.15 9.07
CA PRO A 102 -1.96 -4.19 10.04
C PRO A 102 -2.10 -5.60 9.48
N GLY A 103 -1.37 -6.52 10.07
CA GLY A 103 -1.40 -7.92 9.74
C GLY A 103 -0.04 -8.43 9.29
N GLU A 104 0.20 -9.73 9.52
CA GLU A 104 1.47 -10.34 9.15
C GLU A 104 1.62 -10.33 7.64
N SER A 105 2.74 -9.80 7.14
CA SER A 105 3.06 -9.76 5.73
C SER A 105 4.54 -9.48 5.54
N ARG A 106 5.27 -10.48 5.03
CA ARG A 106 6.70 -10.31 4.75
C ARG A 106 6.92 -9.26 3.67
N GLY A 107 6.10 -9.25 2.64
CA GLY A 107 6.23 -8.27 1.56
C GLY A 107 6.00 -6.85 2.04
N ALA A 108 4.97 -6.66 2.88
CA ALA A 108 4.70 -5.34 3.46
C ALA A 108 5.82 -4.89 4.38
N ASP A 109 6.38 -5.81 5.18
CA ASP A 109 7.51 -5.49 6.05
C ASP A 109 8.74 -5.08 5.23
N GLN A 110 8.97 -5.72 4.08
CA GLN A 110 10.07 -5.35 3.19
C GLN A 110 9.84 -3.96 2.59
N ASP A 111 8.62 -3.64 2.19
CA ASP A 111 8.30 -2.31 1.68
C ASP A 111 8.57 -1.24 2.73
N VAL A 112 8.20 -1.50 3.98
CA VAL A 112 8.46 -0.57 5.09
C VAL A 112 9.95 -0.39 5.30
N ALA A 113 10.72 -1.49 5.31
CA ALA A 113 12.16 -1.41 5.51
C ALA A 113 12.85 -0.60 4.41
N ARG A 114 12.42 -0.81 3.16
CA ARG A 114 12.98 -0.06 2.03
C ARG A 114 12.61 1.42 2.08
N ALA A 115 11.35 1.71 2.45
CA ALA A 115 10.89 3.08 2.59
C ALA A 115 11.72 3.82 3.64
N ARG A 116 11.93 3.19 4.81
CA ARG A 116 12.73 3.79 5.87
C ARG A 116 14.18 3.99 5.46
N ALA A 117 14.76 3.02 4.74
CA ALA A 117 16.13 3.15 4.25
C ALA A 117 16.29 4.33 3.28
N ARG A 118 15.23 4.71 2.59
CA ARG A 118 15.23 5.84 1.66
C ARG A 118 14.76 7.15 2.30
N GLY A 119 14.45 7.13 3.59
CA GLY A 119 13.97 8.31 4.28
C GLY A 119 12.54 8.69 3.98
N LEU A 120 11.74 7.77 3.42
CA LEU A 120 10.34 8.03 3.17
C LEU A 120 9.50 7.86 4.43
N PRO A 121 8.46 8.69 4.63
CA PRO A 121 7.56 8.51 5.77
C PRO A 121 6.82 7.18 5.68
N VAL A 122 6.63 6.54 6.82
CA VAL A 122 5.83 5.33 6.96
C VAL A 122 4.73 5.63 7.97
N TYR A 123 3.49 5.55 7.53
CA TYR A 123 2.32 5.78 8.37
C TYR A 123 1.67 4.45 8.70
N GLU A 124 1.11 4.33 9.90
CA GLU A 124 0.39 3.12 10.33
C GLU A 124 -1.11 3.36 10.46
N ARG A 125 -1.54 4.63 10.36
CA ARG A 125 -2.95 5.00 10.40
C ARG A 125 -3.20 6.15 9.44
N ILE A 126 -4.39 6.17 8.84
CA ILE A 126 -4.77 7.25 7.94
C ILE A 126 -4.71 8.60 8.65
N GLU A 127 -5.09 8.62 9.92
CA GLU A 127 -5.09 9.85 10.71
C GLU A 127 -3.72 10.49 10.84
N ASP A 128 -2.66 9.70 10.69
CA ASP A 128 -1.28 10.21 10.79
C ASP A 128 -0.79 10.81 9.46
N VAL A 129 -1.50 10.59 8.37
CA VAL A 129 -1.14 11.14 7.06
C VAL A 129 -1.48 12.64 7.04
N PRO A 130 -0.53 13.51 6.63
CA PRO A 130 -0.84 14.94 6.61
C PRO A 130 -1.93 15.28 5.62
N VAL A 131 -2.73 16.28 5.94
CA VAL A 131 -3.78 16.76 5.04
C VAL A 131 -3.17 17.76 4.07
N LYS A 132 -3.48 17.61 2.79
CA LYS A 132 -3.02 18.57 1.79
C LYS A 132 -3.83 19.86 1.91
N VAL A 133 -3.15 20.96 1.96
CA VAL A 133 -3.76 22.30 2.03
C VAL A 133 -3.44 23.11 0.78
#